data_792736ca79da071af6b931c95c34af66
#
_entry.id   792736ca79da071af6b931c95c34af66
#
_cell.length_a   1.000
_cell.length_b   1.000
_cell.length_c   1.000
_cell.angle_alpha   90.00
_cell.angle_beta   90.00
_cell.angle_gamma   90.00
#
_symmetry.space_group_name_H-M   'P 1'
#
loop_
_entity.id
_entity.type
_entity.pdbx_description
1 polymer ?
#
loop_
_entity_poly.entity_id
_entity_poly.type
_entity_poly.pdbx_seq_one_letter_code
_entity_poly.pdbx_strand_id
1 'polypeptide(L)'
;MTNSTPTKMQWKFCEDFNVEQQDAMPIANLFETDDLNPCWLSEDEARKFYSTPLKNITIVAPDEEKVGVKYAPYYINVDSGENPSFTVRRFLFLDMPLETLWWNNVGNGRLFCTLMQFYDYGDTLGNGQWLPQKPMEVMIANHQDGSGEFMFIDGNDPTKRVSHEFSGMDVSDLYMDVPEWGEWQTLIKDFKSRTPTV
;
A
#
# COMPACT_ATOMS: atom_id res chain seq x y z
N MET A 1 -27.17 4.42 24.86
CA MET A 1 -26.09 3.82 24.08
C MET A 1 -26.44 4.02 22.63
N THR A 2 -25.85 5.03 21.99
CA THR A 2 -26.09 5.34 20.57
C THR A 2 -25.20 4.40 19.75
N ASN A 3 -25.80 3.41 19.08
CA ASN A 3 -25.13 2.61 18.06
C ASN A 3 -24.81 3.54 16.88
N SER A 4 -23.64 4.14 16.89
CA SER A 4 -23.11 4.76 15.67
C SER A 4 -22.74 3.61 14.73
N THR A 5 -23.53 3.43 13.67
CA THR A 5 -23.13 2.61 12.51
C THR A 5 -21.76 3.14 12.04
N PRO A 6 -20.74 2.29 11.90
CA PRO A 6 -19.46 2.76 11.39
C PRO A 6 -19.69 3.42 10.03
N THR A 7 -19.29 4.67 9.91
CA THR A 7 -19.38 5.42 8.66
C THR A 7 -18.57 4.64 7.62
N LYS A 8 -19.24 4.13 6.58
CA LYS A 8 -18.58 3.37 5.52
C LYS A 8 -17.51 4.29 4.92
N MET A 9 -16.27 3.83 4.94
CA MET A 9 -15.13 4.58 4.41
C MET A 9 -15.38 4.90 2.92
N GLN A 10 -15.26 6.17 2.56
CA GLN A 10 -15.59 6.64 1.22
C GLN A 10 -14.30 6.62 0.35
N TRP A 11 -14.08 5.51 -0.33
CA TRP A 11 -12.94 5.32 -1.22
C TRP A 11 -13.08 6.15 -2.49
N LYS A 12 -11.93 6.62 -3.01
CA LYS A 12 -11.80 7.25 -4.32
C LYS A 12 -11.09 6.28 -5.25
N PHE A 13 -11.31 6.41 -6.56
CA PHE A 13 -10.76 5.51 -7.56
C PHE A 13 -10.12 6.29 -8.70
N CYS A 14 -8.97 5.83 -9.18
CA CYS A 14 -8.29 6.35 -10.37
C CYS A 14 -7.49 5.23 -11.06
N GLU A 15 -6.99 5.47 -12.26
CA GLU A 15 -6.07 4.54 -12.91
C GLU A 15 -4.69 4.59 -12.26
N ASP A 16 -4.21 5.78 -11.94
CA ASP A 16 -2.95 6.01 -11.24
C ASP A 16 -3.07 7.20 -10.28
N PHE A 17 -2.26 7.21 -9.23
CA PHE A 17 -2.30 8.23 -8.18
C PHE A 17 -0.93 8.85 -7.95
N ASN A 18 -0.85 10.18 -8.06
CA ASN A 18 0.35 10.94 -7.76
C ASN A 18 0.42 11.25 -6.26
N VAL A 19 1.34 10.58 -5.58
CA VAL A 19 1.53 10.73 -4.12
C VAL A 19 2.05 12.12 -3.75
N GLU A 20 2.91 12.71 -4.57
CA GLU A 20 3.48 14.04 -4.30
C GLU A 20 2.41 15.13 -4.41
N GLN A 21 1.54 15.03 -5.41
CA GLN A 21 0.46 15.98 -5.65
C GLN A 21 -0.82 15.63 -4.87
N GLN A 22 -0.91 14.43 -4.31
CA GLN A 22 -2.11 13.91 -3.62
C GLN A 22 -3.36 13.95 -4.52
N ASP A 23 -3.19 13.63 -5.80
CA ASP A 23 -4.26 13.67 -6.79
C ASP A 23 -4.15 12.54 -7.83
N ALA A 24 -5.26 12.28 -8.53
CA ALA A 24 -5.28 11.31 -9.62
C ALA A 24 -4.41 11.80 -10.78
N MET A 25 -3.58 10.89 -11.31
CA MET A 25 -2.82 11.19 -12.50
C MET A 25 -3.77 11.38 -13.69
N PRO A 26 -3.53 12.39 -14.54
CA PRO A 26 -4.25 12.49 -15.80
C PRO A 26 -3.94 11.26 -16.65
N ILE A 27 -4.97 10.68 -17.28
CA ILE A 27 -4.76 9.67 -18.30
C ILE A 27 -3.95 10.36 -19.38
N ALA A 28 -2.69 9.98 -19.52
CA ALA A 28 -1.88 10.42 -20.62
C ALA A 28 -2.43 9.78 -21.90
N ASN A 29 -3.41 10.41 -22.50
CA ASN A 29 -3.67 10.26 -23.92
C ASN A 29 -2.42 10.81 -24.61
N LEU A 30 -1.52 9.93 -25.01
CA LEU A 30 -0.22 10.21 -25.60
C LEU A 30 -0.28 11.12 -26.84
N PHE A 31 -1.45 11.59 -27.25
CA PHE A 31 -1.63 12.26 -28.55
C PHE A 31 -2.52 13.51 -28.57
N GLU A 32 -3.28 13.83 -27.55
CA GLU A 32 -4.14 15.02 -27.62
C GLU A 32 -4.50 15.55 -26.22
N THR A 33 -4.14 16.77 -25.96
CA THR A 33 -4.66 17.79 -25.06
C THR A 33 -3.74 18.25 -23.93
N ASP A 34 -3.58 19.57 -23.87
CA ASP A 34 -2.90 20.36 -22.82
C ASP A 34 -3.70 20.40 -21.49
N ASP A 35 -4.82 19.68 -21.38
CA ASP A 35 -5.67 19.65 -20.18
C ASP A 35 -5.27 18.47 -19.29
N LEU A 36 -4.30 18.69 -18.41
CA LEU A 36 -3.89 17.78 -17.34
C LEU A 36 -4.90 17.83 -16.17
N ASN A 37 -6.15 17.47 -16.41
CA ASN A 37 -7.14 17.38 -15.33
C ASN A 37 -7.03 16.05 -14.60
N PRO A 38 -7.08 16.03 -13.25
CA PRO A 38 -7.13 14.79 -12.48
C PRO A 38 -8.27 13.88 -12.96
N CYS A 39 -7.97 12.61 -13.17
CA CYS A 39 -8.92 11.65 -13.72
C CYS A 39 -9.43 10.69 -12.65
N TRP A 40 -10.35 11.17 -11.81
CA TRP A 40 -11.06 10.31 -10.88
C TRP A 40 -12.13 9.51 -11.60
N LEU A 41 -12.17 8.22 -11.31
CA LEU A 41 -13.17 7.29 -11.83
C LEU A 41 -14.42 7.31 -10.93
N SER A 42 -15.58 7.20 -11.54
CA SER A 42 -16.79 6.81 -10.81
C SER A 42 -16.67 5.37 -10.30
N GLU A 43 -17.47 5.00 -9.30
CA GLU A 43 -17.47 3.62 -8.79
C GLU A 43 -17.82 2.60 -9.88
N ASP A 44 -18.72 2.93 -10.80
CA ASP A 44 -19.12 2.04 -11.90
C ASP A 44 -17.99 1.82 -12.91
N GLU A 45 -17.24 2.88 -13.25
CA GLU A 45 -16.05 2.77 -14.11
C GLU A 45 -14.96 1.95 -13.42
N ALA A 46 -14.73 2.20 -12.13
CA ALA A 46 -13.75 1.46 -11.35
C ALA A 46 -14.10 -0.04 -11.26
N ARG A 47 -15.37 -0.39 -11.05
CA ARG A 47 -15.85 -1.78 -11.09
C ARG A 47 -15.62 -2.44 -12.44
N LYS A 48 -15.85 -1.72 -13.53
CA LYS A 48 -15.60 -2.21 -14.87
C LYS A 48 -14.10 -2.47 -15.09
N PHE A 49 -13.23 -1.58 -14.64
CA PHE A 49 -11.78 -1.76 -14.73
C PHE A 49 -11.31 -2.95 -13.89
N TYR A 50 -11.81 -3.07 -12.67
CA TYR A 50 -11.49 -4.18 -11.77
C TYR A 50 -11.81 -5.54 -12.40
N SER A 51 -12.88 -5.65 -13.18
CA SER A 51 -13.27 -6.89 -13.88
C SER A 51 -12.61 -7.04 -15.25
N THR A 52 -11.80 -6.08 -15.71
CA THR A 52 -11.16 -6.14 -17.03
C THR A 52 -9.72 -6.59 -16.89
N PRO A 53 -9.29 -7.70 -17.50
CA PRO A 53 -7.90 -8.15 -17.45
C PRO A 53 -6.92 -7.09 -17.96
N LEU A 54 -5.73 -7.04 -17.35
CA LEU A 54 -4.64 -6.13 -17.72
C LEU A 54 -4.95 -4.64 -17.53
N LYS A 55 -5.98 -4.32 -16.75
CA LYS A 55 -6.21 -2.95 -16.27
C LYS A 55 -5.68 -2.80 -14.86
N ASN A 56 -5.10 -1.65 -14.59
CA ASN A 56 -4.71 -1.26 -13.25
C ASN A 56 -5.75 -0.30 -12.70
N ILE A 57 -5.97 -0.36 -11.42
CA ILE A 57 -6.80 0.58 -10.70
C ILE A 57 -6.12 0.92 -9.38
N THR A 58 -6.14 2.19 -9.03
CA THR A 58 -5.71 2.66 -7.71
C THR A 58 -6.92 3.05 -6.89
N ILE A 59 -7.00 2.49 -5.71
CA ILE A 59 -8.04 2.72 -4.71
C ILE A 59 -7.42 3.57 -3.62
N VAL A 60 -7.92 4.78 -3.44
CA VAL A 60 -7.34 5.79 -2.55
C VAL A 60 -8.24 5.97 -1.34
N ALA A 61 -7.65 5.93 -0.15
CA ALA A 61 -8.35 6.19 1.10
C ALA A 61 -8.88 7.63 1.16
N PRO A 62 -9.93 7.88 1.96
CA PRO A 62 -10.35 9.25 2.28
C PRO A 62 -9.19 10.04 2.88
N ASP A 63 -9.14 11.33 2.54
CA ASP A 63 -8.09 12.20 3.03
C ASP A 63 -8.16 12.32 4.56
N GLU A 64 -7.00 12.26 5.19
CA GLU A 64 -6.78 12.70 6.57
C GLU A 64 -6.14 14.09 6.55
N GLU A 65 -6.29 14.83 7.65
CA GLU A 65 -5.64 16.12 7.82
C GLU A 65 -4.62 16.06 8.94
N LYS A 66 -3.38 16.46 8.64
CA LYS A 66 -2.30 16.56 9.60
C LYS A 66 -1.56 17.88 9.38
N VAL A 67 -1.47 18.68 10.44
CA VAL A 67 -0.80 19.99 10.40
C VAL A 67 -1.38 20.91 9.30
N GLY A 68 -2.70 20.87 9.09
CA GLY A 68 -3.39 21.68 8.06
C GLY A 68 -3.21 21.20 6.61
N VAL A 69 -2.59 20.05 6.41
CA VAL A 69 -2.40 19.44 5.08
C VAL A 69 -3.24 18.19 4.97
N LYS A 70 -4.00 18.09 3.89
CA LYS A 70 -4.77 16.89 3.54
C LYS A 70 -3.91 15.93 2.74
N TYR A 71 -3.98 14.66 3.07
CA TYR A 71 -3.28 13.59 2.35
C TYR A 71 -4.04 12.28 2.47
N ALA A 72 -3.86 11.39 1.51
CA ALA A 72 -4.38 10.04 1.59
C ALA A 72 -3.45 9.17 2.46
N PRO A 73 -3.92 8.63 3.60
CA PRO A 73 -3.08 7.84 4.51
C PRO A 73 -2.65 6.50 3.91
N TYR A 74 -3.37 6.00 2.93
CA TYR A 74 -2.99 4.81 2.14
C TYR A 74 -3.70 4.77 0.80
N TYR A 75 -3.07 4.06 -0.13
CA TYR A 75 -3.69 3.65 -1.37
C TYR A 75 -3.34 2.20 -1.72
N ILE A 76 -4.16 1.61 -2.58
CA ILE A 76 -4.07 0.23 -2.99
C ILE A 76 -4.02 0.18 -4.51
N ASN A 77 -2.90 -0.26 -5.07
CA ASN A 77 -2.82 -0.59 -6.47
C ASN A 77 -3.32 -2.01 -6.69
N VAL A 78 -4.16 -2.19 -7.68
CA VAL A 78 -4.74 -3.47 -8.05
C VAL A 78 -4.35 -3.83 -9.47
N ASP A 79 -3.69 -4.96 -9.63
CA ASP A 79 -3.55 -5.61 -10.92
C ASP A 79 -4.82 -6.45 -11.16
N SER A 80 -5.70 -5.93 -12.00
CA SER A 80 -7.05 -6.44 -12.19
C SER A 80 -7.10 -7.72 -13.04
N GLY A 81 -8.14 -8.51 -12.89
CA GLY A 81 -8.39 -9.72 -13.66
C GLY A 81 -9.04 -10.84 -12.84
N GLU A 82 -9.01 -12.06 -13.38
CA GLU A 82 -9.56 -13.23 -12.67
C GLU A 82 -8.81 -13.58 -11.38
N ASN A 83 -7.52 -13.24 -11.33
CA ASN A 83 -6.65 -13.49 -10.19
C ASN A 83 -5.97 -12.17 -9.76
N PRO A 84 -6.71 -11.24 -9.15
CA PRO A 84 -6.16 -9.93 -8.83
C PRO A 84 -5.05 -10.03 -7.79
N SER A 85 -4.03 -9.17 -7.93
CA SER A 85 -3.04 -8.92 -6.90
C SER A 85 -3.11 -7.47 -6.41
N PHE A 86 -2.60 -7.22 -5.21
CA PHE A 86 -2.77 -5.93 -4.55
C PHE A 86 -1.45 -5.46 -3.96
N THR A 87 -1.13 -4.19 -4.17
CA THR A 87 -0.03 -3.53 -3.46
C THR A 87 -0.62 -2.43 -2.59
N VAL A 88 -0.56 -2.61 -1.28
CA VAL A 88 -1.04 -1.63 -0.30
C VAL A 88 0.13 -0.78 0.15
N ARG A 89 0.02 0.54 0.06
CA ARG A 89 0.99 1.48 0.62
C ARG A 89 0.33 2.36 1.65
N ARG A 90 0.94 2.42 2.82
CA ARG A 90 0.55 3.31 3.91
C ARG A 90 1.57 4.39 4.11
N PHE A 91 1.11 5.60 4.39
CA PHE A 91 1.94 6.78 4.58
C PHE A 91 1.85 7.29 6.01
N LEU A 92 2.98 7.76 6.50
CA LEU A 92 3.06 8.52 7.74
C LEU A 92 2.54 9.95 7.54
N PHE A 93 2.88 10.51 6.37
CA PHE A 93 2.46 11.84 5.93
C PHE A 93 2.91 12.04 4.46
N LEU A 94 2.06 12.65 3.61
CA LEU A 94 2.33 12.93 2.20
C LEU A 94 3.03 11.76 1.48
N ASP A 95 4.25 11.99 1.01
CA ASP A 95 5.10 11.05 0.27
C ASP A 95 6.03 10.21 1.17
N MET A 96 5.84 10.26 2.50
CA MET A 96 6.63 9.46 3.46
C MET A 96 5.98 8.09 3.67
N PRO A 97 6.42 7.03 2.98
CA PRO A 97 5.87 5.70 3.17
C PRO A 97 6.18 5.19 4.58
N LEU A 98 5.24 4.49 5.18
CA LEU A 98 5.38 3.82 6.46
C LEU A 98 5.48 2.32 6.27
N GLU A 99 4.75 1.81 5.27
CA GLU A 99 4.62 0.39 5.03
C GLU A 99 4.15 0.14 3.60
N THR A 100 4.66 -0.92 2.99
CA THR A 100 4.14 -1.46 1.73
C THR A 100 3.95 -2.98 1.88
N LEU A 101 2.77 -3.47 1.49
CA LEU A 101 2.42 -4.90 1.50
C LEU A 101 2.08 -5.35 0.08
N TRP A 102 2.63 -6.48 -0.34
CA TRP A 102 2.33 -7.11 -1.62
C TRP A 102 1.56 -8.40 -1.42
N TRP A 103 0.29 -8.38 -1.85
CA TRP A 103 -0.63 -9.49 -1.80
C TRP A 103 -0.76 -10.14 -3.18
N ASN A 104 -0.25 -11.33 -3.32
CA ASN A 104 -0.34 -12.09 -4.56
C ASN A 104 -1.45 -13.14 -4.47
N ASN A 105 -2.21 -13.28 -5.56
CA ASN A 105 -3.20 -14.33 -5.68
C ASN A 105 -2.49 -15.70 -5.78
N VAL A 106 -2.87 -16.62 -4.91
CA VAL A 106 -2.32 -17.99 -4.85
C VAL A 106 -3.32 -19.04 -5.29
N GLY A 107 -4.42 -18.60 -5.93
CA GLY A 107 -5.51 -19.47 -6.39
C GLY A 107 -6.61 -19.64 -5.35
N ASN A 108 -7.72 -20.24 -5.79
CA ASN A 108 -8.90 -20.53 -4.96
C ASN A 108 -9.47 -19.31 -4.22
N GLY A 109 -9.36 -18.11 -4.80
CA GLY A 109 -9.86 -16.88 -4.19
C GLY A 109 -9.05 -16.41 -2.98
N ARG A 110 -7.79 -16.85 -2.85
CA ARG A 110 -6.93 -16.52 -1.72
C ARG A 110 -5.73 -15.67 -2.13
N LEU A 111 -5.35 -14.78 -1.24
CA LEU A 111 -4.13 -13.97 -1.31
C LEU A 111 -3.11 -14.46 -0.28
N PHE A 112 -1.83 -14.27 -0.63
CA PHE A 112 -0.70 -14.48 0.26
C PHE A 112 0.19 -13.23 0.24
N CYS A 113 0.59 -12.74 1.41
CA CYS A 113 1.49 -11.59 1.52
C CYS A 113 2.94 -12.04 1.29
N THR A 114 3.41 -11.87 0.06
CA THR A 114 4.73 -12.34 -0.37
C THR A 114 5.86 -11.41 0.03
N LEU A 115 5.59 -10.12 0.17
CA LEU A 115 6.59 -9.12 0.52
C LEU A 115 5.97 -8.06 1.43
N MET A 116 6.72 -7.69 2.46
CA MET A 116 6.42 -6.57 3.34
C MET A 116 7.63 -5.66 3.38
N GLN A 117 7.41 -4.36 3.34
CA GLN A 117 8.45 -3.35 3.47
C GLN A 117 8.01 -2.32 4.49
N PHE A 118 8.85 -2.06 5.47
CA PHE A 118 8.62 -1.09 6.53
C PHE A 118 9.70 -0.02 6.48
N TYR A 119 9.31 1.21 6.83
CA TYR A 119 10.18 2.37 6.81
C TYR A 119 10.25 2.97 8.21
N ASP A 120 11.46 3.05 8.76
CA ASP A 120 11.73 3.66 10.06
C ASP A 120 12.50 4.96 9.87
N TYR A 121 11.87 6.04 10.26
CA TYR A 121 12.42 7.41 10.21
C TYR A 121 13.13 7.80 11.52
N GLY A 122 13.22 6.88 12.49
CA GLY A 122 13.80 7.16 13.80
C GLY A 122 13.02 8.22 14.58
N ASP A 123 13.69 8.81 15.57
CA ASP A 123 13.11 9.82 16.46
C ASP A 123 12.89 11.21 15.82
N THR A 124 13.05 11.33 14.51
CA THR A 124 12.95 12.60 13.77
C THR A 124 11.60 13.30 13.91
N LEU A 125 10.57 12.60 14.36
CA LEU A 125 9.24 13.18 14.59
C LEU A 125 9.11 13.86 15.98
N GLY A 126 10.06 13.66 16.89
CA GLY A 126 9.95 14.14 18.28
C GLY A 126 10.11 15.65 18.45
N ASN A 127 10.82 16.34 17.55
CA ASN A 127 11.19 17.75 17.71
C ASN A 127 10.49 18.73 16.77
N GLY A 128 9.45 18.30 16.03
CA GLY A 128 8.72 19.19 15.11
C GLY A 128 9.52 19.69 13.91
N GLN A 129 10.74 19.24 13.73
CA GLN A 129 11.56 19.54 12.56
C GLN A 129 11.52 18.35 11.61
N TRP A 130 10.90 18.56 10.47
CA TRP A 130 10.91 17.64 9.35
C TRP A 130 12.30 17.65 8.71
N LEU A 131 13.22 16.86 9.24
CA LEU A 131 14.48 16.62 8.53
C LEU A 131 14.26 15.46 7.57
N PRO A 132 14.60 15.62 6.29
CA PRO A 132 14.51 14.55 5.30
C PRO A 132 15.64 13.54 5.55
N GLN A 133 15.51 12.76 6.62
CA GLN A 133 16.36 11.58 6.77
C GLN A 133 15.75 10.48 5.89
N LYS A 134 16.60 9.84 5.13
CA LYS A 134 16.18 8.63 4.43
C LYS A 134 15.91 7.55 5.49
N PRO A 135 14.77 6.87 5.41
CA PRO A 135 14.41 5.88 6.42
C PRO A 135 15.34 4.67 6.35
N MET A 136 15.48 3.99 7.47
CA MET A 136 15.92 2.60 7.44
C MET A 136 14.78 1.76 6.87
N GLU A 137 15.08 0.88 5.93
CA GLU A 137 14.09 0.01 5.33
C GLU A 137 14.29 -1.42 5.82
N VAL A 138 13.20 -2.06 6.17
CA VAL A 138 13.16 -3.49 6.49
C VAL A 138 12.25 -4.17 5.48
N MET A 139 12.81 -5.09 4.70
CA MET A 139 12.04 -5.90 3.76
C MET A 139 11.97 -7.34 4.27
N ILE A 140 10.80 -7.95 4.17
CA ILE A 140 10.54 -9.33 4.55
C ILE A 140 9.89 -10.03 3.36
N ALA A 141 10.68 -10.87 2.69
CA ALA A 141 10.16 -11.76 1.65
C ALA A 141 9.68 -13.05 2.28
N ASN A 142 8.43 -13.45 2.03
CA ASN A 142 7.82 -14.63 2.61
C ASN A 142 7.51 -15.68 1.54
N HIS A 143 7.78 -16.94 1.84
CA HIS A 143 7.33 -18.07 1.05
C HIS A 143 6.23 -18.84 1.79
N GLN A 144 5.37 -19.53 1.03
CA GLN A 144 4.23 -20.25 1.59
C GLN A 144 4.62 -21.43 2.50
N ASP A 145 5.85 -21.92 2.40
CA ASP A 145 6.41 -23.00 3.23
C ASP A 145 6.98 -22.52 4.58
N GLY A 146 6.84 -21.21 4.87
CA GLY A 146 7.38 -20.60 6.09
C GLY A 146 8.86 -20.27 6.02
N SER A 147 9.50 -20.40 4.87
CA SER A 147 10.83 -19.84 4.62
C SER A 147 10.74 -18.41 4.12
N GLY A 148 11.88 -17.70 4.11
CA GLY A 148 11.96 -16.35 3.58
C GLY A 148 13.27 -15.66 3.88
N GLU A 149 13.29 -14.34 3.67
CA GLU A 149 14.47 -13.49 3.88
C GLU A 149 14.09 -12.18 4.54
N PHE A 150 14.85 -11.75 5.54
CA PHE A 150 14.85 -10.38 6.05
C PHE A 150 16.01 -9.60 5.42
N MET A 151 15.71 -8.39 4.97
CA MET A 151 16.73 -7.49 4.44
C MET A 151 16.62 -6.13 5.15
N PHE A 152 17.74 -5.65 5.67
CA PHE A 152 17.89 -4.31 6.25
C PHE A 152 18.69 -3.44 5.29
N ILE A 153 18.19 -2.24 4.99
CA ILE A 153 18.82 -1.29 4.10
C ILE A 153 18.94 0.05 4.82
N ASP A 154 20.16 0.55 4.97
CA ASP A 154 20.40 1.91 5.48
C ASP A 154 20.01 2.91 4.38
N GLY A 155 18.99 3.72 4.61
CA GLY A 155 18.52 4.71 3.63
C GLY A 155 19.57 5.79 3.31
N ASN A 156 20.52 6.04 4.22
CA ASN A 156 21.61 6.99 4.00
C ASN A 156 22.78 6.38 3.21
N ASP A 157 22.91 5.04 3.27
CA ASP A 157 23.92 4.31 2.51
C ASP A 157 23.34 2.98 2.00
N PRO A 158 22.64 2.98 0.87
CA PRO A 158 22.00 1.78 0.32
C PRO A 158 22.96 0.64 -0.04
N THR A 159 24.27 0.88 0.00
CA THR A 159 25.28 -0.17 -0.16
C THR A 159 25.42 -1.02 1.10
N LYS A 160 25.03 -0.45 2.25
CA LYS A 160 24.95 -1.16 3.52
C LYS A 160 23.61 -1.87 3.65
N ARG A 161 23.59 -3.07 3.15
CA ARG A 161 22.46 -3.97 3.32
C ARG A 161 22.92 -5.27 4.00
N VAL A 162 22.05 -5.77 4.87
CA VAL A 162 22.28 -7.05 5.56
C VAL A 162 21.04 -7.90 5.33
N SER A 163 21.21 -9.12 4.90
CA SER A 163 20.13 -10.07 4.74
C SER A 163 20.34 -11.32 5.58
N HIS A 164 19.22 -11.89 6.03
CA HIS A 164 19.18 -13.13 6.80
C HIS A 164 18.03 -13.99 6.30
N GLU A 165 18.34 -15.24 5.96
CA GLU A 165 17.33 -16.24 5.66
C GLU A 165 16.69 -16.77 6.95
N PHE A 166 15.41 -17.13 6.85
CA PHE A 166 14.68 -17.80 7.93
C PHE A 166 13.87 -18.98 7.39
N SER A 167 13.46 -19.87 8.28
CA SER A 167 12.58 -21.01 7.95
C SER A 167 11.74 -21.39 9.15
N GLY A 168 10.63 -22.10 8.91
CA GLY A 168 9.75 -22.61 9.95
C GLY A 168 8.89 -21.55 10.63
N MET A 169 8.72 -20.38 9.99
CA MET A 169 7.79 -19.37 10.50
C MET A 169 6.33 -19.76 10.24
N ASP A 170 5.46 -19.45 11.19
CA ASP A 170 4.01 -19.52 10.97
C ASP A 170 3.61 -18.42 9.98
N VAL A 171 3.03 -18.85 8.87
CA VAL A 171 2.55 -17.96 7.79
C VAL A 171 1.01 -17.90 7.71
N SER A 172 0.31 -18.44 8.68
CA SER A 172 -1.15 -18.52 8.66
C SER A 172 -1.83 -17.16 8.58
N ASP A 173 -1.27 -16.13 9.23
CA ASP A 173 -1.77 -14.75 9.21
C ASP A 173 -1.39 -13.99 7.92
N LEU A 174 -0.48 -14.54 7.09
CA LEU A 174 -0.12 -14.01 5.78
C LEU A 174 -1.12 -14.41 4.69
N TYR A 175 -2.13 -15.20 5.01
CA TYR A 175 -3.21 -15.53 4.10
C TYR A 175 -4.45 -14.72 4.39
N MET A 176 -5.22 -14.43 3.33
CA MET A 176 -6.57 -13.89 3.41
C MET A 176 -7.35 -14.23 2.16
N ASP A 177 -8.66 -14.07 2.20
CA ASP A 177 -9.49 -14.16 1.00
C ASP A 177 -9.36 -12.89 0.17
N VAL A 178 -9.54 -13.01 -1.15
CA VAL A 178 -9.67 -11.84 -2.03
C VAL A 178 -10.84 -11.00 -1.52
N PRO A 179 -10.66 -9.69 -1.21
CA PRO A 179 -11.73 -8.88 -0.67
C PRO A 179 -12.90 -8.73 -1.65
N GLU A 180 -14.10 -8.70 -1.12
CA GLU A 180 -15.25 -8.25 -1.90
C GLU A 180 -15.12 -6.76 -2.24
N TRP A 181 -15.80 -6.33 -3.29
CA TRP A 181 -15.78 -4.93 -3.69
C TRP A 181 -16.21 -4.00 -2.57
N GLY A 182 -15.33 -3.08 -2.20
CA GLY A 182 -15.52 -2.10 -1.13
C GLY A 182 -14.99 -2.52 0.25
N GLU A 183 -14.48 -3.74 0.40
CA GLU A 183 -13.86 -4.24 1.65
C GLU A 183 -12.33 -4.05 1.66
N TRP A 184 -11.84 -3.01 1.01
CA TRP A 184 -10.42 -2.74 0.80
C TRP A 184 -9.61 -2.60 2.10
N GLN A 185 -10.25 -2.19 3.19
CA GLN A 185 -9.62 -2.10 4.51
C GLN A 185 -9.11 -3.46 5.04
N THR A 186 -9.62 -4.57 4.54
CA THR A 186 -9.17 -5.92 4.93
C THR A 186 -7.74 -6.21 4.49
N LEU A 187 -7.28 -5.54 3.42
CA LEU A 187 -5.91 -5.63 2.90
C LEU A 187 -4.88 -4.91 3.79
N ILE A 188 -5.36 -4.02 4.67
CA ILE A 188 -4.52 -3.19 5.54
C ILE A 188 -4.32 -3.94 6.86
N LYS A 189 -3.27 -4.75 6.93
CA LYS A 189 -2.93 -5.50 8.14
C LYS A 189 -1.72 -4.89 8.84
N ASP A 190 -1.68 -4.99 10.16
CA ASP A 190 -0.51 -4.59 10.95
C ASP A 190 0.41 -5.80 11.17
N PHE A 191 1.54 -5.79 10.48
CA PHE A 191 2.57 -6.80 10.60
C PHE A 191 3.82 -6.32 11.38
N LYS A 192 3.73 -5.21 12.11
CA LYS A 192 4.88 -4.67 12.86
C LYS A 192 5.50 -5.67 13.82
N SER A 193 4.69 -6.58 14.39
CA SER A 193 5.19 -7.64 15.27
C SER A 193 6.09 -8.67 14.56
N ARG A 194 6.09 -8.70 13.22
CA ARG A 194 6.96 -9.56 12.43
C ARG A 194 8.33 -8.93 12.12
N THR A 195 8.46 -7.62 12.35
CA THR A 195 9.74 -6.94 12.15
C THR A 195 10.74 -7.41 13.21
N PRO A 196 11.88 -7.98 12.83
CA PRO A 196 12.89 -8.33 13.80
C PRO A 196 13.39 -7.07 14.51
N THR A 197 13.62 -7.19 15.82
CA THR A 197 14.28 -6.12 16.58
C THR A 197 15.76 -6.15 16.19
N VAL A 198 16.26 -5.07 15.64
CA VAL A 198 17.68 -4.87 15.30
C VAL A 198 18.46 -4.49 16.55
#